data_cf5ca63fc1518d5d28c685b811628114
#
_entry.id   cf5ca63fc1518d5d28c685b811628114
#
_cell.length_a   1.000
_cell.length_b   1.000
_cell.length_c   1.000
_cell.angle_alpha   90.00
_cell.angle_beta   90.00
_cell.angle_gamma   90.00
#
_symmetry.space_group_name_H-M   'P 1'
#
loop_
_entity.id
_entity.type
_entity.pdbx_description
1 polymer ?
#
loop_
_entity_poly.entity_id
_entity_poly.type
_entity_poly.pdbx_seq_one_letter_code
_entity_poly.pdbx_strand_id
1 'polypeptide(L)'
;MHRILFLCMGNICRSPAGHCVLQYLVDQAGLSDQFEIESAGTIGFHHGSPPDSRMQEVMRERGIPVIGSSRQIESADLDHYDLILAMDQDNLSCARSLDYKGQYSDKIKLFCDYCTEHDATEVPDPYYGGERGFDRVMDLIEDGCQHLLKELRVG
;
A
#
# COMPACT_ATOMS: atom_id res chain seq x y z
N MET A 1 13.70 -4.56 -12.05
CA MET A 1 13.18 -4.62 -10.67
C MET A 1 12.18 -3.50 -10.44
N HIS A 2 11.00 -3.85 -9.98
CA HIS A 2 9.97 -2.88 -9.60
C HIS A 2 9.97 -2.74 -8.07
N ARG A 3 10.29 -1.55 -7.58
CA ARG A 3 10.34 -1.26 -6.14
C ARG A 3 9.13 -0.40 -5.77
N ILE A 4 8.25 -0.94 -4.94
CA ILE A 4 6.95 -0.33 -4.63
C ILE A 4 6.76 -0.20 -3.13
N LEU A 5 6.42 1.01 -2.69
CA LEU A 5 6.13 1.32 -1.29
C LEU A 5 4.67 1.74 -1.14
N PHE A 6 3.94 1.04 -0.29
CA PHE A 6 2.58 1.43 0.08
C PHE A 6 2.64 2.31 1.33
N LEU A 7 1.86 3.38 1.34
CA LEU A 7 1.89 4.39 2.40
C LEU A 7 0.51 4.68 2.95
N CYS A 8 0.36 4.59 4.27
CA CYS A 8 -0.83 5.11 4.96
C CYS A 8 -0.38 5.84 6.22
N MET A 9 -1.28 6.19 7.11
CA MET A 9 -0.90 6.95 8.30
C MET A 9 -0.13 6.10 9.32
N GLY A 10 -0.75 5.06 9.85
CA GLY A 10 -0.19 4.26 10.94
C GLY A 10 0.60 3.03 10.51
N ASN A 11 0.51 2.64 9.25
CA ASN A 11 1.14 1.44 8.70
C ASN A 11 0.72 0.16 9.43
N ILE A 12 -0.55 0.07 9.83
CA ILE A 12 -1.11 -1.12 10.46
C ILE A 12 -2.33 -1.70 9.73
N CYS A 13 -2.99 -0.94 8.85
CA CYS A 13 -4.18 -1.41 8.14
C CYS A 13 -4.02 -1.35 6.63
N ARG A 14 -4.12 -0.17 6.02
CA ARG A 14 -4.21 0.01 4.58
C ARG A 14 -2.93 -0.32 3.83
N SER A 15 -1.81 0.25 4.23
CA SER A 15 -0.54 -0.02 3.55
C SER A 15 -0.05 -1.46 3.76
N PRO A 16 -0.21 -2.07 4.95
CA PRO A 16 0.08 -3.50 5.08
C PRO A 16 -0.79 -4.37 4.18
N ALA A 17 -2.06 -4.03 4.00
CA ALA A 17 -2.94 -4.77 3.09
C ALA A 17 -2.42 -4.69 1.65
N GLY A 18 -2.02 -3.51 1.19
CA GLY A 18 -1.42 -3.35 -0.14
C GLY A 18 -0.18 -4.19 -0.31
N HIS A 19 0.72 -4.13 0.65
CA HIS A 19 1.96 -4.91 0.66
C HIS A 19 1.68 -6.42 0.58
N CYS A 20 0.80 -6.92 1.45
CA CYS A 20 0.49 -8.35 1.50
C CYS A 20 -0.20 -8.84 0.22
N VAL A 21 -1.17 -8.08 -0.30
CA VAL A 21 -1.92 -8.47 -1.50
C VAL A 21 -1.03 -8.47 -2.73
N LEU A 22 -0.25 -7.41 -2.94
CA LEU A 22 0.62 -7.34 -4.12
C LEU A 22 1.69 -8.43 -4.06
N GLN A 23 2.28 -8.67 -2.88
CA GLN A 23 3.27 -9.74 -2.72
C GLN A 23 2.66 -11.10 -3.06
N TYR A 24 1.45 -11.36 -2.59
CA TYR A 24 0.75 -12.60 -2.90
C TYR A 24 0.54 -12.76 -4.42
N LEU A 25 0.06 -11.71 -5.09
CA LEU A 25 -0.18 -11.74 -6.53
C LEU A 25 1.11 -11.95 -7.32
N VAL A 26 2.17 -11.29 -6.92
CA VAL A 26 3.50 -11.41 -7.53
C VAL A 26 4.04 -12.83 -7.37
N ASP A 27 3.90 -13.40 -6.17
CA ASP A 27 4.37 -14.76 -5.88
C ASP A 27 3.58 -15.80 -6.70
N GLN A 28 2.25 -15.61 -6.79
CA GLN A 28 1.39 -16.51 -7.57
C GLN A 28 1.72 -16.46 -9.07
N ALA A 29 2.19 -15.31 -9.55
CA ALA A 29 2.56 -15.13 -10.95
C ALA A 29 3.99 -15.56 -11.25
N GLY A 30 4.77 -15.99 -10.23
CA GLY A 30 6.17 -16.39 -10.40
C GLY A 30 7.10 -15.21 -10.68
N LEU A 31 6.74 -14.02 -10.22
CA LEU A 31 7.47 -12.78 -10.51
C LEU A 31 8.20 -12.20 -9.30
N SER A 32 8.32 -12.95 -8.20
CA SER A 32 8.89 -12.45 -6.94
C SER A 32 10.29 -11.86 -7.10
N ASP A 33 11.10 -12.38 -8.01
CA ASP A 33 12.46 -11.88 -8.27
C ASP A 33 12.47 -10.51 -8.95
N GLN A 34 11.34 -10.05 -9.47
CA GLN A 34 11.23 -8.80 -10.21
C GLN A 34 10.62 -7.68 -9.39
N PHE A 35 10.23 -7.95 -8.14
CA PHE A 35 9.53 -6.98 -7.29
C PHE A 35 10.17 -6.90 -5.90
N GLU A 36 10.31 -5.66 -5.42
CA GLU A 36 10.62 -5.37 -4.02
C GLU A 36 9.44 -4.56 -3.49
N ILE A 37 8.70 -5.10 -2.55
CA ILE A 37 7.46 -4.52 -2.05
C ILE A 37 7.56 -4.30 -0.55
N GLU A 38 7.23 -3.10 -0.11
CA GLU A 38 7.24 -2.73 1.31
C GLU A 38 6.07 -1.80 1.62
N SER A 39 5.88 -1.53 2.90
CA SER A 39 4.91 -0.56 3.37
C SER A 39 5.51 0.32 4.46
N ALA A 40 4.95 1.52 4.62
CA ALA A 40 5.40 2.47 5.63
C ALA A 40 4.23 3.35 6.06
N GLY A 41 4.39 4.04 7.20
CA GLY A 41 3.44 5.01 7.70
C GLY A 41 3.96 6.42 7.61
N THR A 42 3.06 7.39 7.62
CA THR A 42 3.46 8.79 7.70
C THR A 42 3.90 9.15 9.11
N ILE A 43 3.46 8.37 10.11
CA ILE A 43 3.88 8.51 11.52
C ILE A 43 4.55 7.23 11.99
N GLY A 44 5.36 7.33 13.05
CA GLY A 44 6.09 6.19 13.61
C GLY A 44 5.45 5.60 14.87
N PHE A 45 4.21 5.94 15.17
CA PHE A 45 3.54 5.56 16.41
C PHE A 45 3.51 4.04 16.65
N HIS A 46 3.33 3.27 15.59
CA HIS A 46 3.22 1.81 15.67
C HIS A 46 4.50 1.08 15.25
N HIS A 47 5.64 1.76 15.24
CA HIS A 47 6.92 1.19 14.75
C HIS A 47 7.18 -0.19 15.34
N GLY A 48 7.45 -1.15 14.47
CA GLY A 48 7.73 -2.54 14.86
C GLY A 48 6.48 -3.41 15.06
N SER A 49 5.29 -2.83 15.03
CA SER A 49 4.04 -3.59 15.24
C SER A 49 3.65 -4.39 14.00
N PRO A 50 3.02 -5.56 14.18
CA PRO A 50 2.41 -6.27 13.05
C PRO A 50 1.17 -5.52 12.57
N PRO A 51 0.59 -5.92 11.42
CA PRO A 51 -0.69 -5.35 10.99
C PRO A 51 -1.78 -5.53 12.06
N ASP A 52 -2.76 -4.61 12.05
CA ASP A 52 -3.91 -4.65 12.96
C ASP A 52 -4.57 -6.04 12.90
N SER A 53 -4.96 -6.58 14.04
CA SER A 53 -5.50 -7.94 14.14
C SER A 53 -6.77 -8.15 13.29
N ARG A 54 -7.61 -7.13 13.18
CA ARG A 54 -8.83 -7.18 12.35
C ARG A 54 -8.47 -7.21 10.86
N MET A 55 -7.45 -6.47 10.47
CA MET A 55 -6.94 -6.50 9.10
C MET A 55 -6.33 -7.87 8.80
N GLN A 56 -5.58 -8.43 9.71
CA GLN A 56 -5.00 -9.76 9.56
C GLN A 56 -6.09 -10.82 9.37
N GLU A 57 -7.18 -10.73 10.15
CA GLU A 57 -8.29 -11.68 10.05
C GLU A 57 -8.92 -11.66 8.66
N VAL A 58 -9.23 -10.46 8.14
CA VAL A 58 -9.82 -10.32 6.80
C VAL A 58 -8.87 -10.83 5.71
N MET A 59 -7.58 -10.52 5.83
CA MET A 59 -6.58 -11.03 4.89
C MET A 59 -6.53 -12.56 4.89
N ARG A 60 -6.52 -13.18 6.07
CA ARG A 60 -6.49 -14.64 6.19
C ARG A 60 -7.74 -15.30 5.61
N GLU A 61 -8.91 -14.70 5.82
CA GLU A 61 -10.17 -15.18 5.26
C GLU A 61 -10.13 -15.20 3.73
N ARG A 62 -9.36 -14.32 3.12
CA ARG A 62 -9.20 -14.23 1.66
C ARG A 62 -7.98 -15.00 1.15
N GLY A 63 -7.30 -15.73 2.01
CA GLY A 63 -6.13 -16.54 1.63
C GLY A 63 -4.86 -15.74 1.40
N ILE A 64 -4.78 -14.52 1.91
CA ILE A 64 -3.62 -13.65 1.77
C ILE A 64 -2.68 -13.82 2.97
N PRO A 65 -1.43 -14.26 2.78
CA PRO A 65 -0.46 -14.35 3.89
C PRO A 65 -0.16 -12.97 4.48
N VAL A 66 -0.09 -12.91 5.80
CA VAL A 66 0.21 -11.67 6.54
C VAL A 66 1.72 -11.56 6.70
N ILE A 67 2.30 -10.47 6.22
CA ILE A 67 3.74 -10.20 6.29
C ILE A 67 3.97 -8.75 6.70
N GLY A 68 5.20 -8.44 7.09
CA GLY A 68 5.67 -7.09 7.35
C GLY A 68 5.44 -6.60 8.77
N SER A 69 6.06 -5.47 9.07
CA SER A 69 5.89 -4.76 10.33
C SER A 69 5.92 -3.27 10.07
N SER A 70 5.36 -2.48 11.00
CA SER A 70 5.20 -1.04 10.85
C SER A 70 6.55 -0.31 10.93
N ARG A 71 6.73 0.69 10.07
CA ARG A 71 7.83 1.67 10.14
C ARG A 71 7.36 3.00 9.59
N GLN A 72 8.09 4.06 9.90
CA GLN A 72 7.81 5.38 9.36
C GLN A 72 8.55 5.60 8.04
N ILE A 73 7.93 6.30 7.09
CA ILE A 73 8.58 6.67 5.83
C ILE A 73 9.73 7.64 6.10
N GLU A 74 10.80 7.50 5.33
CA GLU A 74 11.99 8.35 5.41
C GLU A 74 12.27 8.97 4.04
N SER A 75 13.03 10.07 4.03
CA SER A 75 13.42 10.74 2.77
C SER A 75 14.12 9.81 1.79
N ALA A 76 14.94 8.88 2.31
CA ALA A 76 15.65 7.90 1.48
C ALA A 76 14.71 6.98 0.70
N ASP A 77 13.49 6.75 1.20
CA ASP A 77 12.49 5.93 0.52
C ASP A 77 12.07 6.55 -0.82
N LEU A 78 12.05 7.88 -0.91
CA LEU A 78 11.67 8.58 -2.14
C LEU A 78 12.65 8.30 -3.27
N ASP A 79 13.92 8.13 -2.95
CA ASP A 79 14.94 7.79 -3.94
C ASP A 79 14.91 6.30 -4.30
N HIS A 80 14.76 5.45 -3.28
CA HIS A 80 14.87 4.00 -3.43
C HIS A 80 13.72 3.36 -4.22
N TYR A 81 12.48 3.77 -3.94
CA TYR A 81 11.31 3.14 -4.55
C TYR A 81 10.94 3.79 -5.88
N ASP A 82 10.46 2.97 -6.80
CA ASP A 82 10.02 3.44 -8.13
C ASP A 82 8.61 4.01 -8.08
N LEU A 83 7.78 3.50 -7.17
CA LEU A 83 6.42 3.98 -6.92
C LEU A 83 6.17 4.08 -5.42
N ILE A 84 5.56 5.18 -5.01
CA ILE A 84 5.10 5.39 -3.64
C ILE A 84 3.59 5.63 -3.74
N LEU A 85 2.82 4.67 -3.24
CA LEU A 85 1.37 4.64 -3.41
C LEU A 85 0.67 5.00 -2.11
N ALA A 86 0.13 6.21 -2.06
CA ALA A 86 -0.57 6.75 -0.90
C ALA A 86 -2.03 6.32 -0.90
N MET A 87 -2.55 5.95 0.25
CA MET A 87 -3.93 5.46 0.36
C MET A 87 -4.96 6.58 0.31
N ASP A 88 -4.60 7.79 0.74
CA ASP A 88 -5.49 8.96 0.70
C ASP A 88 -4.69 10.24 0.44
N GLN A 89 -5.41 11.36 0.31
CA GLN A 89 -4.80 12.66 0.02
C GLN A 89 -3.88 13.14 1.14
N ASP A 90 -4.20 12.85 2.40
CA ASP A 90 -3.36 13.24 3.52
C ASP A 90 -2.01 12.51 3.47
N ASN A 91 -2.03 11.22 3.16
CA ASN A 91 -0.80 10.44 3.00
C ASN A 91 0.02 10.96 1.81
N LEU A 92 -0.65 11.27 0.71
CA LEU A 92 -0.03 11.83 -0.49
C LEU A 92 0.68 13.15 -0.19
N SER A 93 0.00 14.04 0.52
CA SER A 93 0.56 15.35 0.90
C SER A 93 1.77 15.18 1.81
N CYS A 94 1.72 14.23 2.73
CA CYS A 94 2.83 13.95 3.63
C CYS A 94 4.07 13.46 2.86
N ALA A 95 3.89 12.55 1.91
CA ALA A 95 4.99 12.06 1.07
C ALA A 95 5.58 13.20 0.23
N ARG A 96 4.73 14.03 -0.35
CA ARG A 96 5.16 15.19 -1.14
C ARG A 96 5.92 16.22 -0.31
N SER A 97 5.57 16.37 0.97
CA SER A 97 6.30 17.30 1.84
C SER A 97 7.72 16.82 2.14
N LEU A 98 7.99 15.51 2.09
CA LEU A 98 9.33 14.96 2.19
C LEU A 98 10.15 15.25 0.93
N ASP A 99 9.49 15.41 -0.20
CA ASP A 99 10.09 15.73 -1.51
C ASP A 99 10.13 17.25 -1.71
N TYR A 100 10.78 17.96 -0.81
CA TYR A 100 10.79 19.43 -0.81
C TYR A 100 11.48 20.03 -2.05
N LYS A 101 12.31 19.26 -2.77
CA LYS A 101 12.93 19.70 -4.01
C LYS A 101 12.11 19.36 -5.24
N GLY A 102 11.01 18.62 -5.11
CA GLY A 102 10.15 18.21 -6.21
C GLY A 102 10.78 17.22 -7.18
N GLN A 103 11.79 16.48 -6.74
CA GLN A 103 12.53 15.54 -7.60
C GLN A 103 11.78 14.26 -7.90
N TYR A 104 10.87 13.86 -7.02
CA TYR A 104 10.24 12.54 -7.04
C TYR A 104 8.74 12.59 -7.25
N SER A 105 8.19 13.74 -7.68
CA SER A 105 6.74 13.93 -7.81
C SER A 105 6.08 12.90 -8.74
N ASP A 106 6.79 12.46 -9.77
CA ASP A 106 6.25 11.51 -10.77
C ASP A 106 6.02 10.10 -10.20
N LYS A 107 6.68 9.75 -9.11
CA LYS A 107 6.51 8.42 -8.50
C LYS A 107 5.61 8.42 -7.26
N ILE A 108 5.16 9.57 -6.80
CA ILE A 108 4.28 9.68 -5.64
C ILE A 108 2.85 9.84 -6.15
N LYS A 109 2.04 8.79 -6.00
CA LYS A 109 0.69 8.70 -6.59
C LYS A 109 -0.32 8.19 -5.57
N LEU A 110 -1.60 8.42 -5.86
CA LEU A 110 -2.68 7.80 -5.09
C LEU A 110 -2.85 6.35 -5.54
N PHE A 111 -2.96 5.44 -4.59
CA PHE A 111 -3.19 4.02 -4.89
C PHE A 111 -4.45 3.83 -5.73
N CYS A 112 -5.54 4.55 -5.40
CA CYS A 112 -6.82 4.40 -6.10
C CYS A 112 -6.80 4.83 -7.57
N ASP A 113 -5.72 5.48 -8.02
CA ASP A 113 -5.53 5.73 -9.46
C ASP A 113 -5.46 4.41 -10.24
N TYR A 114 -5.14 3.31 -9.57
CA TYR A 114 -5.08 1.96 -10.18
C TYR A 114 -6.37 1.17 -10.02
N CYS A 115 -7.36 1.65 -9.27
CA CYS A 115 -8.64 0.97 -9.12
C CYS A 115 -9.47 1.13 -10.40
N THR A 116 -9.98 0.02 -10.92
CA THR A 116 -10.77 0.00 -12.16
C THR A 116 -12.21 -0.50 -11.95
N GLU A 117 -12.39 -1.42 -10.99
CA GLU A 117 -13.69 -2.03 -10.69
C GLU A 117 -14.50 -1.20 -9.69
N HIS A 118 -13.83 -0.35 -8.93
CA HIS A 118 -14.44 0.50 -7.91
C HIS A 118 -14.20 1.97 -8.25
N ASP A 119 -15.23 2.80 -8.06
CA ASP A 119 -15.18 4.23 -8.32
C ASP A 119 -14.80 4.99 -7.06
N ALA A 120 -13.62 4.66 -6.51
CA ALA A 120 -13.09 5.29 -5.31
C ALA A 120 -11.84 6.08 -5.65
N THR A 121 -11.68 7.24 -5.01
CA THR A 121 -10.49 8.09 -5.18
C THR A 121 -9.49 7.91 -4.04
N GLU A 122 -9.94 7.34 -2.92
CA GLU A 122 -9.12 7.08 -1.73
C GLU A 122 -9.52 5.76 -1.11
N VAL A 123 -8.57 5.11 -0.43
CA VAL A 123 -8.87 3.97 0.44
C VAL A 123 -9.21 4.54 1.82
N PRO A 124 -10.44 4.36 2.31
CA PRO A 124 -10.84 4.94 3.59
C PRO A 124 -10.12 4.29 4.76
N ASP A 125 -9.96 5.04 5.86
CA ASP A 125 -9.40 4.49 7.10
C ASP A 125 -10.43 3.56 7.73
N PRO A 126 -10.14 2.25 7.87
CA PRO A 126 -11.13 1.29 8.38
C PRO A 126 -11.45 1.47 9.86
N TYR A 127 -10.61 2.20 10.59
CA TYR A 127 -10.83 2.48 12.01
C TYR A 127 -12.18 3.14 12.28
N TYR A 128 -12.69 3.91 11.31
CA TYR A 128 -13.93 4.67 11.42
C TYR A 128 -15.07 4.06 10.61
N GLY A 129 -14.85 2.93 9.96
CA GLY A 129 -15.80 2.33 9.02
C GLY A 129 -16.68 1.20 9.57
N GLY A 130 -16.59 0.89 10.87
CA GLY A 130 -17.34 -0.21 11.47
C GLY A 130 -16.81 -1.58 11.02
N GLU A 131 -17.62 -2.64 11.21
CA GLU A 131 -17.21 -4.02 10.94
C GLU A 131 -16.86 -4.28 9.48
N ARG A 132 -17.52 -3.57 8.56
CA ARG A 132 -17.30 -3.75 7.11
C ARG A 132 -16.16 -2.89 6.57
N GLY A 133 -15.58 -2.04 7.40
CA GLY A 133 -14.50 -1.14 6.95
C GLY A 133 -13.29 -1.89 6.45
N PHE A 134 -12.91 -2.97 7.11
CA PHE A 134 -11.75 -3.78 6.73
C PHE A 134 -12.00 -4.56 5.44
N ASP A 135 -13.20 -5.09 5.23
CA ASP A 135 -13.59 -5.75 3.97
C ASP A 135 -13.57 -4.77 2.81
N ARG A 136 -14.07 -3.56 3.02
CA ARG A 136 -14.06 -2.51 1.98
C ARG A 136 -12.65 -2.16 1.58
N VAL A 137 -11.74 -2.04 2.55
CA VAL A 137 -10.32 -1.80 2.27
C VAL A 137 -9.78 -2.91 1.39
N MET A 138 -10.03 -4.17 1.73
CA MET A 138 -9.55 -5.30 0.93
C MET A 138 -10.11 -5.31 -0.48
N ASP A 139 -11.40 -4.98 -0.65
CA ASP A 139 -11.99 -4.90 -1.99
C ASP A 139 -11.23 -3.90 -2.87
N LEU A 140 -10.94 -2.72 -2.33
CA LEU A 140 -10.20 -1.68 -3.06
C LEU A 140 -8.74 -2.08 -3.29
N ILE A 141 -8.10 -2.68 -2.31
CA ILE A 141 -6.69 -3.10 -2.41
C ILE A 141 -6.53 -4.20 -3.46
N GLU A 142 -7.42 -5.19 -3.47
CA GLU A 142 -7.35 -6.26 -4.46
C GLU A 142 -7.56 -5.73 -5.88
N ASP A 143 -8.52 -4.83 -6.06
CA ASP A 143 -8.78 -4.18 -7.35
C ASP A 143 -7.53 -3.44 -7.85
N GLY A 144 -7.02 -2.53 -7.03
CA GLY A 144 -5.86 -1.71 -7.42
C GLY A 144 -4.60 -2.53 -7.65
N CYS A 145 -4.34 -3.52 -6.80
CA CYS A 145 -3.14 -4.36 -6.93
C CYS A 145 -3.19 -5.23 -8.18
N GLN A 146 -4.35 -5.77 -8.54
CA GLN A 146 -4.51 -6.57 -9.76
C GLN A 146 -4.21 -5.72 -10.99
N HIS A 147 -4.75 -4.51 -11.05
CA HIS A 147 -4.53 -3.60 -12.17
C HIS A 147 -3.08 -3.10 -12.22
N LEU A 148 -2.51 -2.77 -11.07
CA LEU A 148 -1.12 -2.34 -10.98
C LEU A 148 -0.17 -3.42 -11.52
N LEU A 149 -0.35 -4.65 -11.09
CA LEU A 149 0.47 -5.77 -11.57
C LEU A 149 0.33 -5.95 -13.08
N LYS A 150 -0.88 -5.81 -13.60
CA LYS A 150 -1.16 -5.93 -15.02
C LYS A 150 -0.38 -4.86 -15.81
N GLU A 151 -0.39 -3.62 -15.35
CA GLU A 151 0.36 -2.53 -15.99
C GLU A 151 1.86 -2.79 -15.97
N LEU A 152 2.39 -3.22 -14.84
CA LEU A 152 3.84 -3.42 -14.70
C LEU A 152 4.35 -4.63 -15.50
N ARG A 153 3.50 -5.61 -15.77
CA ARG A 153 3.85 -6.76 -16.60
C ARG A 153 3.92 -6.43 -18.08
N VAL A 154 3.18 -5.43 -18.53
CA VAL A 154 3.15 -5.01 -19.94
C VAL A 154 4.38 -4.13 -20.27
N GLY A 155 4.85 -3.41 -19.27
CA GLY A 155 6.05 -2.58 -19.42
C GLY A 155 7.30 -3.35 -19.11
#